data_30451ddcf888abdbb791cd5b47f11991
#
_entry.id   30451ddcf888abdbb791cd5b47f11991
#
_cell.length_a   1.000
_cell.length_b   1.000
_cell.length_c   1.000
_cell.angle_alpha   90.00
_cell.angle_beta   90.00
_cell.angle_gamma   90.00
#
_symmetry.space_group_name_H-M   'P 1'
#
loop_
_entity.id
_entity.type
_entity.pdbx_description
1 polymer ?
#
loop_
_entity_poly.entity_id
_entity_poly.type
_entity_poly.pdbx_seq_one_letter_code
_entity_poly.pdbx_strand_id
1 'polypeptide(L)'
;MKIYSLIVSACVAVVAHAGPVDVNKAKALAQKYLTAPVSVETVSAAAMGKGKQAQVAEPALHMFNNESGEGFVIVSADDRVGSVLGYSDHGSLDPQNMPAPLAALLASYTRAVEAVRVDSVSVTPNYAKPPKAYVKPLVSTLWSQEYPYNYYTPRSSTSGRPTYTGCAITATAQVLAAHKWPKQRPAAAKRGEGALGLDHYDWDNMLNDYSHGGYNETQAQAVGALMYDLGYLARATYGVNGTICDEGKVWNTLQKYYDCTVRQLEKDILPGGEFVQAIYNELSMGCPVFMTGGDHAFVYDGYDENGLIHVNWGWAGLDDGYFDINTAAVAGGGYGSDGCYYEKQLALFVHPNNGVIEPLSPKPVVLSINNDQGLQFQASEGWTTSSSIPAQLKGV
;
A
#
# COMPACT_ATOMS: atom_id res chain seq x y z
N MET A 1 -35.23 -53.60 -34.56
CA MET A 1 -33.79 -53.43 -34.37
C MET A 1 -33.55 -51.91 -34.32
N LYS A 2 -33.40 -51.32 -33.13
CA LYS A 2 -33.16 -49.88 -32.97
C LYS A 2 -31.66 -49.70 -32.76
N ILE A 3 -31.02 -48.98 -33.68
CA ILE A 3 -29.62 -48.63 -33.64
C ILE A 3 -29.49 -47.36 -32.78
N TYR A 4 -28.89 -47.47 -31.61
CA TYR A 4 -28.53 -46.33 -30.77
C TYR A 4 -27.16 -45.84 -31.24
N SER A 5 -27.12 -44.63 -31.83
CA SER A 5 -25.90 -43.93 -32.20
C SER A 5 -25.33 -43.30 -30.93
N LEU A 6 -24.17 -43.80 -30.51
CA LEU A 6 -23.44 -43.26 -29.37
C LEU A 6 -22.63 -42.05 -29.87
N ILE A 7 -23.08 -40.84 -29.55
CA ILE A 7 -22.27 -39.61 -29.76
C ILE A 7 -21.26 -39.52 -28.62
N VAL A 8 -20.02 -39.90 -28.87
CA VAL A 8 -18.89 -39.63 -27.97
C VAL A 8 -18.51 -38.19 -28.15
N SER A 9 -18.94 -37.33 -27.18
CA SER A 9 -18.48 -35.95 -27.11
C SER A 9 -17.06 -35.98 -26.53
N ALA A 10 -16.05 -35.77 -27.36
CA ALA A 10 -14.68 -35.59 -26.93
C ALA A 10 -14.56 -34.19 -26.31
N CYS A 11 -14.63 -34.12 -24.97
CA CYS A 11 -14.18 -32.94 -24.25
C CYS A 11 -12.66 -32.83 -24.45
N VAL A 12 -12.24 -31.99 -25.38
CA VAL A 12 -10.85 -31.53 -25.44
C VAL A 12 -10.65 -30.61 -24.22
N ALA A 13 -10.05 -31.15 -23.19
CA ALA A 13 -9.54 -30.31 -22.10
C ALA A 13 -8.39 -29.49 -22.67
N VAL A 14 -8.65 -28.22 -22.97
CA VAL A 14 -7.60 -27.27 -23.26
C VAL A 14 -6.86 -27.05 -21.93
N VAL A 15 -5.73 -27.72 -21.78
CA VAL A 15 -4.81 -27.44 -20.68
C VAL A 15 -4.24 -26.06 -20.99
N ALA A 16 -4.76 -25.03 -20.32
CA ALA A 16 -4.19 -23.70 -20.39
C ALA A 16 -2.78 -23.80 -19.77
N HIS A 17 -1.75 -23.80 -20.62
CA HIS A 17 -0.37 -23.70 -20.16
C HIS A 17 -0.13 -22.26 -19.74
N ALA A 18 0.21 -22.06 -18.48
CA ALA A 18 0.70 -20.77 -17.98
C ALA A 18 2.03 -20.43 -18.66
N GLY A 19 2.22 -19.19 -19.08
CA GLY A 19 3.43 -18.75 -19.79
C GLY A 19 3.30 -17.34 -20.35
N PRO A 20 4.07 -17.02 -21.41
CA PRO A 20 4.12 -15.68 -21.98
C PRO A 20 2.75 -15.16 -22.43
N VAL A 21 2.49 -13.89 -22.12
CA VAL A 21 1.29 -13.16 -22.51
C VAL A 21 1.67 -12.11 -23.55
N ASP A 22 1.20 -12.26 -24.77
CA ASP A 22 1.39 -11.26 -25.83
C ASP A 22 0.48 -10.03 -25.64
N VAL A 23 0.80 -8.94 -26.34
CA VAL A 23 0.08 -7.68 -26.22
C VAL A 23 -1.41 -7.78 -26.57
N ASN A 24 -1.82 -8.68 -27.49
CA ASN A 24 -3.23 -8.83 -27.89
C ASN A 24 -4.02 -9.53 -26.78
N LYS A 25 -3.45 -10.59 -26.19
CA LYS A 25 -4.01 -11.26 -25.01
C LYS A 25 -4.08 -10.29 -23.82
N ALA A 26 -3.03 -9.50 -23.59
CA ALA A 26 -3.01 -8.47 -22.55
C ALA A 26 -4.08 -7.40 -22.79
N LYS A 27 -4.25 -6.93 -24.02
CA LYS A 27 -5.29 -5.95 -24.36
C LYS A 27 -6.70 -6.51 -24.14
N ALA A 28 -6.94 -7.78 -24.46
CA ALA A 28 -8.21 -8.43 -24.18
C ALA A 28 -8.52 -8.56 -22.68
N LEU A 29 -7.48 -8.70 -21.84
CA LEU A 29 -7.63 -8.64 -20.38
C LEU A 29 -7.95 -7.22 -19.91
N ALA A 30 -7.24 -6.21 -20.44
CA ALA A 30 -7.46 -4.80 -20.11
C ALA A 30 -8.87 -4.31 -20.46
N GLN A 31 -9.48 -4.85 -21.52
CA GLN A 31 -10.86 -4.53 -21.95
C GLN A 31 -11.94 -4.93 -20.91
N LYS A 32 -11.60 -5.73 -19.91
CA LYS A 32 -12.52 -6.03 -18.81
C LYS A 32 -12.63 -4.87 -17.81
N TYR A 33 -11.66 -3.97 -17.81
CA TYR A 33 -11.54 -2.84 -16.90
C TYR A 33 -11.68 -1.49 -17.61
N LEU A 34 -11.20 -1.40 -18.86
CA LEU A 34 -11.19 -0.18 -19.66
C LEU A 34 -12.08 -0.33 -20.89
N THR A 35 -12.81 0.73 -21.22
CA THR A 35 -13.70 0.75 -22.40
C THR A 35 -12.90 0.74 -23.69
N ALA A 36 -11.80 1.51 -23.77
CA ALA A 36 -10.94 1.64 -24.92
C ALA A 36 -9.46 1.67 -24.52
N PRO A 37 -8.84 0.49 -24.25
CA PRO A 37 -7.46 0.42 -23.83
C PRO A 37 -6.46 0.78 -24.93
N VAL A 38 -5.62 1.76 -24.67
CA VAL A 38 -4.49 2.21 -25.50
C VAL A 38 -3.20 1.82 -24.79
N SER A 39 -2.28 1.15 -25.51
CA SER A 39 -0.99 0.74 -24.95
C SER A 39 -0.14 1.95 -24.56
N VAL A 40 0.43 1.88 -23.37
CA VAL A 40 1.43 2.84 -22.88
C VAL A 40 2.81 2.31 -23.30
N GLU A 41 3.59 3.13 -23.98
CA GLU A 41 4.96 2.76 -24.34
C GLU A 41 5.81 2.66 -23.08
N THR A 42 6.29 1.45 -22.77
CA THR A 42 7.22 1.23 -21.66
C THR A 42 8.63 1.50 -22.13
N VAL A 43 9.34 2.38 -21.44
CA VAL A 43 10.80 2.44 -21.57
C VAL A 43 11.34 1.16 -20.92
N SER A 44 11.86 0.23 -21.71
CA SER A 44 12.38 -1.03 -21.17
C SER A 44 13.50 -0.70 -20.16
N ALA A 45 13.51 -1.41 -19.04
CA ALA A 45 14.53 -1.26 -17.98
C ALA A 45 15.97 -1.39 -18.50
N ALA A 46 16.19 -2.01 -19.66
CA ALA A 46 17.47 -2.07 -20.37
C ALA A 46 18.02 -0.70 -20.78
N ALA A 47 17.21 0.35 -20.85
CA ALA A 47 17.68 1.69 -21.17
C ALA A 47 18.36 2.40 -19.99
N MET A 48 18.27 1.87 -18.76
CA MET A 48 18.92 2.45 -17.57
C MET A 48 20.33 1.89 -17.29
N GLY A 49 20.76 0.84 -17.98
CA GLY A 49 22.10 0.26 -17.86
C GLY A 49 23.06 0.72 -18.95
N LYS A 50 24.08 1.51 -18.61
CA LYS A 50 25.17 1.83 -19.51
C LYS A 50 25.98 0.57 -19.83
N GLY A 51 25.85 0.04 -21.06
CA GLY A 51 26.86 -0.82 -21.67
C GLY A 51 26.40 -2.22 -22.09
N LYS A 52 26.36 -2.41 -23.37
CA LYS A 52 26.26 -3.53 -24.30
C LYS A 52 24.94 -3.52 -25.08
N GLN A 53 25.07 -3.77 -26.42
CA GLN A 53 23.95 -3.84 -27.35
C GLN A 53 22.78 -4.62 -26.76
N ALA A 54 21.72 -3.93 -26.37
CA ALA A 54 20.51 -4.52 -25.86
C ALA A 54 19.81 -5.23 -27.03
N GLN A 55 19.74 -6.55 -26.99
CA GLN A 55 18.62 -7.25 -27.62
C GLN A 55 17.36 -6.60 -27.01
N VAL A 56 16.37 -6.28 -27.85
CA VAL A 56 15.08 -5.76 -27.39
C VAL A 56 14.50 -6.83 -26.45
N ALA A 57 14.67 -6.62 -25.16
CA ALA A 57 14.13 -7.54 -24.18
C ALA A 57 12.61 -7.49 -24.28
N GLU A 58 11.96 -8.66 -24.34
CA GLU A 58 10.51 -8.73 -24.30
C GLU A 58 9.98 -7.99 -23.06
N PRO A 59 8.90 -7.19 -23.21
CA PRO A 59 8.36 -6.44 -22.08
C PRO A 59 7.96 -7.40 -20.96
N ALA A 60 8.22 -7.01 -19.71
CA ALA A 60 7.76 -7.75 -18.55
C ALA A 60 6.31 -7.40 -18.18
N LEU A 61 5.88 -6.21 -18.51
CA LEU A 61 4.54 -5.69 -18.24
C LEU A 61 3.93 -5.10 -19.51
N HIS A 62 2.63 -5.25 -19.65
CA HIS A 62 1.81 -4.51 -20.60
C HIS A 62 0.95 -3.52 -19.82
N MET A 63 1.12 -2.24 -20.11
CA MET A 63 0.35 -1.16 -19.49
C MET A 63 -0.60 -0.55 -20.50
N PHE A 64 -1.80 -0.24 -20.06
CA PHE A 64 -2.84 0.37 -20.89
C PHE A 64 -3.50 1.51 -20.13
N ASN A 65 -3.67 2.65 -20.79
CA ASN A 65 -4.57 3.70 -20.34
C ASN A 65 -5.89 3.61 -21.09
N ASN A 66 -6.96 4.13 -20.54
CA ASN A 66 -8.17 4.34 -21.29
C ASN A 66 -7.98 5.52 -22.27
N GLU A 67 -8.53 5.43 -23.47
CA GLU A 67 -8.44 6.50 -24.49
C GLU A 67 -9.01 7.84 -23.98
N SER A 68 -9.99 7.79 -23.09
CA SER A 68 -10.55 8.97 -22.41
C SER A 68 -9.58 9.65 -21.45
N GLY A 69 -8.48 9.00 -21.06
CA GLY A 69 -7.58 9.44 -19.98
C GLY A 69 -8.07 9.08 -18.59
N GLU A 70 -9.19 8.37 -18.47
CA GLU A 70 -9.77 7.95 -17.20
C GLU A 70 -9.62 6.45 -17.01
N GLY A 71 -8.65 6.08 -16.17
CA GLY A 71 -8.35 4.71 -15.79
C GLY A 71 -7.16 4.09 -16.53
N PHE A 72 -6.56 3.12 -15.88
CA PHE A 72 -5.44 2.33 -16.41
C PHE A 72 -5.48 0.88 -15.94
N VAL A 73 -4.76 0.00 -16.65
CA VAL A 73 -4.57 -1.41 -16.28
C VAL A 73 -3.13 -1.84 -16.53
N ILE A 74 -2.60 -2.62 -15.61
CA ILE A 74 -1.28 -3.23 -15.65
C ILE A 74 -1.48 -4.75 -15.76
N VAL A 75 -0.99 -5.34 -16.86
CA VAL A 75 -1.08 -6.77 -17.16
C VAL A 75 0.31 -7.37 -17.16
N SER A 76 0.49 -8.51 -16.51
CA SER A 76 1.73 -9.28 -16.58
C SER A 76 1.98 -9.78 -18.01
N ALA A 77 3.21 -9.74 -18.47
CA ALA A 77 3.60 -10.38 -19.71
C ALA A 77 3.93 -11.89 -19.55
N ASP A 78 3.67 -12.45 -18.36
CA ASP A 78 3.74 -13.88 -18.07
C ASP A 78 2.70 -14.25 -17.01
N ASP A 79 1.74 -15.10 -17.37
CA ASP A 79 0.59 -15.41 -16.50
C ASP A 79 0.93 -16.40 -15.36
N ARG A 80 2.18 -16.87 -15.28
CA ARG A 80 2.71 -17.58 -14.09
C ARG A 80 2.85 -16.67 -12.89
N VAL A 81 2.92 -15.36 -13.08
CA VAL A 81 3.04 -14.35 -12.02
C VAL A 81 1.68 -13.79 -11.62
N GLY A 82 0.66 -13.99 -12.44
CA GLY A 82 -0.67 -13.39 -12.34
C GLY A 82 -1.03 -12.72 -13.64
N SER A 83 -2.33 -12.50 -13.90
CA SER A 83 -2.76 -11.92 -15.17
C SER A 83 -2.85 -10.40 -15.12
N VAL A 84 -3.66 -9.86 -14.19
CA VAL A 84 -3.79 -8.41 -13.94
C VAL A 84 -3.12 -8.10 -12.62
N LEU A 85 -2.15 -7.18 -12.66
CA LEU A 85 -1.34 -6.80 -11.51
C LEU A 85 -1.78 -5.49 -10.86
N GLY A 86 -2.61 -4.72 -11.56
CA GLY A 86 -3.20 -3.52 -11.01
C GLY A 86 -4.12 -2.82 -12.00
N TYR A 87 -5.03 -2.01 -11.46
CA TYR A 87 -5.91 -1.15 -12.25
C TYR A 87 -6.45 0.02 -11.43
N SER A 88 -6.86 1.06 -12.11
CA SER A 88 -7.64 2.16 -11.58
C SER A 88 -8.75 2.52 -12.54
N ASP A 89 -9.85 3.07 -12.03
CA ASP A 89 -10.95 3.60 -12.84
C ASP A 89 -10.79 5.10 -13.14
N HIS A 90 -9.72 5.72 -12.65
CA HIS A 90 -9.40 7.13 -12.85
C HIS A 90 -7.88 7.34 -13.04
N GLY A 91 -7.51 8.54 -13.50
CA GLY A 91 -6.12 8.85 -13.80
C GLY A 91 -5.55 8.10 -15.00
N SER A 92 -4.25 8.20 -15.20
CA SER A 92 -3.54 7.54 -16.31
C SER A 92 -2.06 7.35 -15.97
N LEU A 93 -1.48 6.24 -16.41
CA LEU A 93 -0.04 6.00 -16.25
C LEU A 93 0.76 6.87 -17.22
N ASP A 94 1.69 7.64 -16.68
CA ASP A 94 2.72 8.35 -17.44
C ASP A 94 4.10 7.84 -17.02
N PRO A 95 4.76 7.00 -17.83
CA PRO A 95 6.07 6.44 -17.48
C PRO A 95 7.18 7.48 -17.25
N GLN A 96 7.00 8.71 -17.75
CA GLN A 96 7.98 9.80 -17.58
C GLN A 96 7.77 10.58 -16.28
N ASN A 97 6.54 10.59 -15.75
CA ASN A 97 6.16 11.33 -14.56
C ASN A 97 5.55 10.43 -13.48
N MET A 98 5.84 9.13 -13.52
CA MET A 98 5.29 8.17 -12.56
C MET A 98 5.81 8.44 -11.14
N PRO A 99 4.92 8.49 -10.14
CA PRO A 99 5.34 8.63 -8.75
C PRO A 99 6.27 7.51 -8.31
N ALA A 100 7.31 7.85 -7.54
CA ALA A 100 8.36 6.90 -7.17
C ALA A 100 7.85 5.60 -6.50
N PRO A 101 6.85 5.63 -5.59
CA PRO A 101 6.32 4.38 -5.01
C PRO A 101 5.60 3.48 -6.02
N LEU A 102 4.84 4.05 -6.96
CA LEU A 102 4.21 3.28 -8.03
C LEU A 102 5.27 2.70 -8.96
N ALA A 103 6.28 3.48 -9.33
CA ALA A 103 7.41 3.00 -10.13
C ALA A 103 8.15 1.85 -9.43
N ALA A 104 8.35 1.93 -8.10
CA ALA A 104 8.96 0.86 -7.30
C ALA A 104 8.10 -0.41 -7.28
N LEU A 105 6.77 -0.28 -7.21
CA LEU A 105 5.85 -1.41 -7.31
C LEU A 105 5.95 -2.08 -8.68
N LEU A 106 5.92 -1.31 -9.77
CA LEU A 106 6.06 -1.85 -11.14
C LEU A 106 7.42 -2.51 -11.37
N ALA A 107 8.48 -1.97 -10.77
CA ALA A 107 9.80 -2.60 -10.79
C ALA A 107 9.80 -3.96 -10.07
N SER A 108 9.04 -4.11 -8.97
CA SER A 108 8.90 -5.40 -8.31
C SER A 108 8.15 -6.42 -9.16
N TYR A 109 7.10 -6.02 -9.85
CA TYR A 109 6.40 -6.87 -10.82
C TYR A 109 7.31 -7.30 -11.98
N THR A 110 8.09 -6.37 -12.51
CA THR A 110 9.08 -6.67 -13.57
C THR A 110 10.04 -7.75 -13.13
N ARG A 111 10.63 -7.64 -11.93
CA ARG A 111 11.53 -8.67 -11.38
C ARG A 111 10.85 -10.02 -11.22
N ALA A 112 9.59 -10.04 -10.77
CA ALA A 112 8.84 -11.29 -10.63
C ALA A 112 8.65 -12.00 -11.98
N VAL A 113 8.30 -11.25 -13.02
CA VAL A 113 8.18 -11.79 -14.39
C VAL A 113 9.52 -12.29 -14.93
N GLU A 114 10.60 -11.54 -14.73
CA GLU A 114 11.94 -11.94 -15.13
C GLU A 114 12.39 -13.22 -14.42
N ALA A 115 12.13 -13.35 -13.11
CA ALA A 115 12.47 -14.52 -12.33
C ALA A 115 11.81 -15.80 -12.87
N VAL A 116 10.51 -15.78 -13.16
CA VAL A 116 9.80 -16.97 -13.70
C VAL A 116 10.24 -17.31 -15.12
N ARG A 117 10.74 -16.34 -15.89
CA ARG A 117 11.30 -16.59 -17.24
C ARG A 117 12.65 -17.30 -17.20
N VAL A 118 13.49 -16.98 -16.21
CA VAL A 118 14.83 -17.58 -16.06
C VAL A 118 14.75 -18.99 -15.48
N ASP A 119 14.00 -19.19 -14.40
CA ASP A 119 14.08 -20.43 -13.62
C ASP A 119 13.13 -21.52 -14.04
N SER A 120 12.23 -21.27 -15.00
CA SER A 120 11.14 -22.21 -15.40
C SER A 120 10.33 -22.74 -14.19
N VAL A 121 10.49 -22.14 -13.03
CA VAL A 121 9.80 -22.52 -11.80
C VAL A 121 8.42 -21.91 -11.83
N SER A 122 7.41 -22.76 -11.82
CA SER A 122 6.06 -22.36 -11.46
C SER A 122 6.10 -21.88 -10.01
N VAL A 123 6.22 -20.58 -9.82
CA VAL A 123 5.96 -19.99 -8.51
C VAL A 123 4.49 -20.17 -8.25
N THR A 124 4.13 -21.17 -7.45
CA THR A 124 2.80 -21.22 -6.87
C THR A 124 2.89 -20.34 -5.63
N PRO A 125 2.48 -19.08 -5.70
CA PRO A 125 2.49 -18.24 -4.52
C PRO A 125 1.53 -18.89 -3.53
N ASN A 126 1.95 -19.00 -2.28
CA ASN A 126 1.04 -19.35 -1.20
C ASN A 126 0.20 -18.10 -0.92
N TYR A 127 -0.78 -17.85 -1.80
CA TYR A 127 -1.58 -16.64 -1.76
C TYR A 127 -2.42 -16.64 -0.48
N ALA A 128 -2.27 -15.59 0.30
CA ALA A 128 -3.22 -15.20 1.30
C ALA A 128 -4.63 -15.12 0.68
N LYS A 129 -5.64 -15.55 1.40
CA LYS A 129 -7.02 -15.51 0.92
C LYS A 129 -7.81 -14.48 1.71
N PRO A 130 -8.43 -13.51 1.03
CA PRO A 130 -9.29 -12.55 1.71
C PRO A 130 -10.43 -13.26 2.48
N PRO A 131 -10.73 -12.86 3.73
CA PRO A 131 -11.83 -13.42 4.51
C PRO A 131 -13.22 -13.08 3.94
N LYS A 132 -13.34 -11.98 3.21
CA LYS A 132 -14.55 -11.54 2.50
C LYS A 132 -14.28 -11.54 1.00
N ALA A 133 -15.34 -11.58 0.19
CA ALA A 133 -15.22 -11.54 -1.26
C ALA A 133 -14.58 -10.22 -1.73
N TYR A 134 -14.95 -9.11 -1.12
CA TYR A 134 -14.35 -7.79 -1.34
C TYR A 134 -14.54 -6.90 -0.12
N VAL A 135 -13.75 -5.84 -0.02
CA VAL A 135 -13.94 -4.72 0.90
C VAL A 135 -13.78 -3.43 0.08
N LYS A 136 -14.84 -2.63 0.02
CA LYS A 136 -14.79 -1.32 -0.62
C LYS A 136 -13.77 -0.43 0.09
N PRO A 137 -13.17 0.56 -0.58
CA PRO A 137 -12.29 1.51 0.07
C PRO A 137 -12.92 2.09 1.34
N LEU A 138 -12.23 1.93 2.46
CA LEU A 138 -12.65 2.38 3.79
C LEU A 138 -12.35 3.85 4.01
N VAL A 139 -11.37 4.38 3.29
CA VAL A 139 -10.94 5.77 3.32
C VAL A 139 -11.64 6.50 2.18
N SER A 140 -12.48 7.46 2.53
CA SER A 140 -13.16 8.31 1.54
C SER A 140 -12.40 9.60 1.22
N THR A 141 -11.30 9.86 1.95
CA THR A 141 -10.51 11.08 1.79
C THR A 141 -9.50 10.93 0.67
N LEU A 142 -9.43 11.93 -0.21
CA LEU A 142 -8.44 12.09 -1.26
C LEU A 142 -7.47 13.21 -0.85
N TRP A 143 -6.77 12.99 0.27
CA TRP A 143 -5.94 14.03 0.84
C TRP A 143 -4.51 14.02 0.26
N SER A 144 -3.86 15.18 0.37
CA SER A 144 -2.50 15.42 -0.10
C SER A 144 -1.65 16.13 0.97
N GLN A 145 -0.52 16.70 0.57
CA GLN A 145 0.47 17.25 1.50
C GLN A 145 0.61 18.78 1.43
N GLU A 146 -0.01 19.38 0.44
CA GLU A 146 0.08 20.81 0.14
C GLU A 146 -1.10 21.59 0.76
N TYR A 147 -1.37 22.81 0.29
CA TYR A 147 -2.52 23.57 0.75
C TYR A 147 -3.83 22.93 0.26
N PRO A 148 -4.84 22.77 1.13
CA PRO A 148 -5.00 23.35 2.48
C PRO A 148 -4.44 22.47 3.63
N TYR A 149 -3.96 21.27 3.36
CA TYR A 149 -3.52 20.31 4.39
C TYR A 149 -2.37 20.88 5.23
N ASN A 150 -1.48 21.66 4.63
CA ASN A 150 -0.35 22.31 5.30
C ASN A 150 -0.67 23.72 5.84
N TYR A 151 -1.93 24.03 6.10
CA TYR A 151 -2.39 25.35 6.54
C TYR A 151 -1.59 25.90 7.73
N TYR A 152 -1.29 25.06 8.71
CA TYR A 152 -0.57 25.42 9.92
C TYR A 152 0.88 24.93 9.97
N THR A 153 1.38 24.28 8.95
CA THR A 153 2.78 23.84 8.96
C THR A 153 3.74 25.02 9.01
N PRO A 154 4.93 24.85 9.60
CA PRO A 154 5.93 25.91 9.65
C PRO A 154 6.27 26.43 8.25
N ARG A 155 6.53 27.73 8.15
CA ARG A 155 7.08 28.30 6.93
C ARG A 155 8.58 28.17 6.91
N SER A 156 9.13 27.87 5.74
CA SER A 156 10.58 27.86 5.53
C SER A 156 11.18 29.23 5.82
N SER A 157 12.18 29.27 6.69
CA SER A 157 12.92 30.51 6.99
C SER A 157 13.67 31.07 5.77
N THR A 158 13.99 30.21 4.79
CA THR A 158 14.73 30.62 3.59
C THR A 158 13.82 31.13 2.46
N SER A 159 12.68 30.44 2.23
CA SER A 159 11.80 30.75 1.09
C SER A 159 10.49 31.41 1.48
N GLY A 160 10.13 31.44 2.77
CA GLY A 160 8.83 31.89 3.25
C GLY A 160 7.64 30.99 2.85
N ARG A 161 7.87 29.92 2.09
CA ARG A 161 6.84 28.99 1.64
C ARG A 161 6.40 28.06 2.76
N PRO A 162 5.11 27.67 2.83
CA PRO A 162 4.68 26.59 3.72
C PRO A 162 5.47 25.31 3.41
N THR A 163 5.77 24.52 4.44
CA THR A 163 6.35 23.20 4.28
C THR A 163 5.26 22.16 3.98
N TYR A 164 5.62 21.02 3.42
CA TYR A 164 4.67 19.90 3.24
C TYR A 164 4.26 19.29 4.58
N THR A 165 3.08 18.67 4.64
CA THR A 165 2.67 17.86 5.81
C THR A 165 3.56 16.63 5.97
N GLY A 166 3.94 15.99 4.86
CA GLY A 166 4.66 14.74 4.79
C GLY A 166 3.74 13.51 4.64
N CYS A 167 4.20 12.54 3.85
CA CYS A 167 3.39 11.36 3.50
C CYS A 167 2.93 10.58 4.74
N ALA A 168 3.81 10.37 5.73
CA ALA A 168 3.46 9.64 6.95
C ALA A 168 2.36 10.35 7.77
N ILE A 169 2.37 11.67 7.80
CA ILE A 169 1.34 12.45 8.48
C ILE A 169 0.02 12.38 7.69
N THR A 170 0.08 12.53 6.37
CA THR A 170 -1.10 12.45 5.50
C THR A 170 -1.76 11.07 5.59
N ALA A 171 -0.98 9.99 5.47
CA ALA A 171 -1.50 8.63 5.60
C ALA A 171 -2.13 8.39 6.99
N THR A 172 -1.47 8.82 8.06
CA THR A 172 -2.00 8.72 9.43
C THR A 172 -3.30 9.49 9.58
N ALA A 173 -3.36 10.72 9.05
CA ALA A 173 -4.56 11.55 9.12
C ALA A 173 -5.75 10.89 8.40
N GLN A 174 -5.53 10.28 7.23
CA GLN A 174 -6.56 9.55 6.49
C GLN A 174 -7.07 8.32 7.25
N VAL A 175 -6.18 7.54 7.89
CA VAL A 175 -6.58 6.42 8.76
C VAL A 175 -7.46 6.91 9.92
N LEU A 176 -7.08 8.00 10.58
CA LEU A 176 -7.87 8.58 11.67
C LEU A 176 -9.21 9.15 11.17
N ALA A 177 -9.23 9.77 9.99
CA ALA A 177 -10.42 10.33 9.38
C ALA A 177 -11.46 9.26 9.03
N ALA A 178 -11.04 8.08 8.58
CA ALA A 178 -11.92 6.95 8.32
C ALA A 178 -12.74 6.55 9.56
N HIS A 179 -12.18 6.77 10.76
CA HIS A 179 -12.84 6.51 12.04
C HIS A 179 -13.41 7.75 12.71
N LYS A 180 -13.21 8.95 12.15
CA LYS A 180 -13.48 10.26 12.80
C LYS A 180 -12.94 10.28 14.23
N TRP A 181 -11.67 9.90 14.40
CA TRP A 181 -11.01 9.71 15.69
C TRP A 181 -9.71 10.54 15.82
N PRO A 182 -9.39 11.08 17.01
CA PRO A 182 -10.18 11.05 18.24
C PRO A 182 -11.29 12.10 18.24
N LYS A 183 -12.25 11.95 19.15
CA LYS A 183 -13.31 12.96 19.34
C LYS A 183 -12.77 14.25 19.95
N GLN A 184 -11.77 14.13 20.84
CA GLN A 184 -11.15 15.28 21.49
C GLN A 184 -9.73 15.44 20.99
N ARG A 185 -9.32 16.67 20.78
CA ARG A 185 -7.97 17.02 20.40
C ARG A 185 -7.01 16.74 21.56
N PRO A 186 -5.85 16.11 21.34
CA PRO A 186 -4.89 15.84 22.39
C PRO A 186 -4.45 17.11 23.14
N ALA A 187 -4.45 17.06 24.46
CA ALA A 187 -4.06 18.24 25.28
C ALA A 187 -2.62 18.71 25.00
N ALA A 188 -1.74 17.79 24.59
CA ALA A 188 -0.37 18.10 24.22
C ALA A 188 -0.25 18.91 22.92
N ALA A 189 -1.18 18.72 21.98
CA ALA A 189 -1.27 19.48 20.73
C ALA A 189 -1.62 20.95 20.96
N LYS A 190 -2.37 21.24 22.01
CA LYS A 190 -2.78 22.62 22.38
C LYS A 190 -1.62 23.53 22.82
N ARG A 191 -0.42 22.98 23.01
CA ARG A 191 0.79 23.72 23.44
C ARG A 191 1.66 24.15 22.27
N GLY A 192 1.33 23.71 21.02
CA GLY A 192 2.04 24.13 19.82
C GLY A 192 1.76 25.58 19.45
N GLU A 193 2.64 26.16 18.65
CA GLU A 193 2.39 27.48 18.03
C GLU A 193 1.11 27.39 17.19
N GLY A 194 0.15 28.26 17.47
CA GLY A 194 -1.16 28.22 16.84
C GLY A 194 -2.17 27.37 17.59
N ALA A 195 -2.18 27.49 18.94
CA ALA A 195 -3.27 26.97 19.73
C ALA A 195 -4.60 27.42 19.10
N LEU A 196 -5.24 26.54 18.34
CA LEU A 196 -6.40 26.82 17.47
C LEU A 196 -7.68 27.01 18.27
N GLY A 197 -7.58 27.06 19.60
CA GLY A 197 -8.72 27.29 20.50
C GLY A 197 -9.75 26.16 20.52
N LEU A 198 -9.61 25.15 19.67
CA LEU A 198 -10.56 24.03 19.56
C LEU A 198 -10.17 22.90 20.51
N ASP A 199 -11.15 22.35 21.23
CA ASP A 199 -10.98 21.19 22.10
C ASP A 199 -11.17 19.86 21.37
N HIS A 200 -11.67 19.89 20.15
CA HIS A 200 -11.97 18.73 19.31
C HIS A 200 -11.56 19.00 17.86
N TYR A 201 -11.44 17.92 17.07
CA TYR A 201 -11.32 18.04 15.62
C TYR A 201 -12.69 18.23 15.00
N ASP A 202 -12.78 19.18 14.10
CA ASP A 202 -14.03 19.50 13.39
C ASP A 202 -14.19 18.58 12.17
N TRP A 203 -14.47 17.29 12.46
CA TRP A 203 -14.60 16.25 11.45
C TRP A 203 -15.64 16.54 10.38
N ASP A 204 -16.69 17.28 10.72
CA ASP A 204 -17.79 17.57 9.79
C ASP A 204 -17.42 18.69 8.80
N ASN A 205 -16.44 19.51 9.11
CA ASN A 205 -15.88 20.51 8.21
C ASN A 205 -14.63 19.99 7.45
N MET A 206 -14.15 18.78 7.72
CA MET A 206 -13.12 18.18 6.89
C MET A 206 -13.74 17.57 5.64
N LEU A 207 -13.42 18.12 4.47
CA LEU A 207 -13.89 17.58 3.19
C LEU A 207 -13.12 16.32 2.82
N ASN A 208 -13.77 15.42 2.10
CA ASN A 208 -13.10 14.25 1.55
C ASN A 208 -12.12 14.63 0.44
N ASP A 209 -12.44 15.64 -0.34
CA ASP A 209 -11.64 16.10 -1.47
C ASP A 209 -11.55 17.63 -1.50
N TYR A 210 -10.34 18.14 -1.65
CA TYR A 210 -10.03 19.57 -1.77
C TYR A 210 -9.47 19.93 -3.15
N SER A 211 -9.29 18.97 -4.05
CA SER A 211 -8.63 19.16 -5.35
C SER A 211 -9.41 20.10 -6.28
N HIS A 212 -10.72 20.12 -6.14
CA HIS A 212 -11.60 20.97 -6.98
C HIS A 212 -11.75 22.41 -6.47
N GLY A 213 -11.11 22.77 -5.36
CA GLY A 213 -11.31 24.08 -4.73
C GLY A 213 -12.71 24.26 -4.16
N GLY A 214 -13.14 25.52 -4.01
CA GLY A 214 -14.50 25.84 -3.53
C GLY A 214 -14.73 25.65 -2.02
N TYR A 215 -13.72 25.22 -1.26
CA TYR A 215 -13.78 25.13 0.19
C TYR A 215 -13.53 26.50 0.85
N ASN A 216 -14.10 26.68 2.03
CA ASN A 216 -13.92 27.88 2.82
C ASN A 216 -12.74 27.73 3.82
N GLU A 217 -12.43 28.85 4.50
CA GLU A 217 -11.33 28.87 5.46
C GLU A 217 -11.53 27.93 6.66
N THR A 218 -12.75 27.78 7.15
CA THR A 218 -13.07 26.84 8.25
C THR A 218 -12.74 25.39 7.85
N GLN A 219 -13.07 25.02 6.62
CA GLN A 219 -12.77 23.69 6.09
C GLN A 219 -11.27 23.46 5.90
N ALA A 220 -10.53 24.48 5.41
CA ALA A 220 -9.09 24.44 5.31
C ALA A 220 -8.41 24.32 6.68
N GLN A 221 -8.89 25.09 7.66
CA GLN A 221 -8.40 25.06 9.04
C GLN A 221 -8.68 23.71 9.72
N ALA A 222 -9.84 23.10 9.48
CA ALA A 222 -10.22 21.82 10.07
C ALA A 222 -9.20 20.72 9.71
N VAL A 223 -8.93 20.51 8.42
CA VAL A 223 -7.97 19.51 7.97
C VAL A 223 -6.54 19.89 8.36
N GLY A 224 -6.17 21.16 8.22
CA GLY A 224 -4.85 21.67 8.60
C GLY A 224 -4.53 21.47 10.08
N ALA A 225 -5.53 21.56 10.97
CA ALA A 225 -5.38 21.34 12.41
C ALA A 225 -4.96 19.90 12.73
N LEU A 226 -5.63 18.92 12.12
CA LEU A 226 -5.29 17.50 12.29
C LEU A 226 -3.87 17.21 11.79
N MET A 227 -3.55 17.67 10.58
CA MET A 227 -2.24 17.50 9.96
C MET A 227 -1.12 18.10 10.80
N TYR A 228 -1.31 19.34 11.28
CA TYR A 228 -0.32 20.02 12.09
C TYR A 228 -0.11 19.33 13.44
N ASP A 229 -1.16 18.95 14.14
CA ASP A 229 -1.07 18.30 15.45
C ASP A 229 -0.33 16.96 15.35
N LEU A 230 -0.65 16.15 14.34
CA LEU A 230 0.05 14.89 14.08
C LEU A 230 1.55 15.14 13.85
N GLY A 231 1.89 16.05 12.95
CA GLY A 231 3.28 16.36 12.65
C GLY A 231 4.04 16.95 13.85
N TYR A 232 3.41 17.83 14.61
CA TYR A 232 3.98 18.41 15.81
C TYR A 232 4.25 17.37 16.90
N LEU A 233 3.25 16.52 17.20
CA LEU A 233 3.36 15.50 18.23
C LEU A 233 4.31 14.36 17.84
N ALA A 234 4.36 14.01 16.54
CA ALA A 234 5.31 13.06 15.99
C ALA A 234 6.71 13.63 15.77
N ARG A 235 6.89 14.93 16.04
CA ARG A 235 8.19 15.62 15.83
C ARG A 235 8.69 15.44 14.39
N ALA A 236 7.82 15.70 13.42
CA ALA A 236 8.17 15.67 12.01
C ALA A 236 9.25 16.71 11.69
N THR A 237 10.16 16.38 10.79
CA THR A 237 11.16 17.32 10.28
C THR A 237 10.61 17.97 9.02
N TYR A 238 10.09 19.17 9.17
CA TYR A 238 9.40 19.91 8.11
C TYR A 238 10.34 20.47 7.05
N GLY A 239 9.96 20.35 5.77
CA GLY A 239 10.71 20.87 4.65
C GLY A 239 9.84 21.25 3.45
N VAL A 240 10.36 22.14 2.59
CA VAL A 240 9.68 22.63 1.37
C VAL A 240 9.83 21.67 0.18
N ASN A 241 10.68 20.68 0.28
CA ASN A 241 10.87 19.64 -0.72
C ASN A 241 10.39 18.26 -0.22
N GLY A 242 9.82 18.20 0.98
CA GLY A 242 9.33 17.02 1.64
C GLY A 242 9.51 17.13 3.16
N THR A 243 8.59 16.56 3.90
CA THR A 243 8.63 16.47 5.37
C THR A 243 8.84 15.02 5.76
N ILE A 244 9.79 14.77 6.66
CA ILE A 244 10.19 13.43 7.09
C ILE A 244 9.60 13.17 8.47
N CYS A 245 8.93 12.04 8.61
CA CYS A 245 8.47 11.52 9.88
C CYS A 245 8.62 10.00 9.88
N ASP A 246 9.40 9.51 10.80
CA ASP A 246 9.65 8.09 11.02
C ASP A 246 8.38 7.38 11.54
N GLU A 247 8.13 6.16 11.07
CA GLU A 247 6.94 5.37 11.42
C GLU A 247 6.87 5.02 12.92
N GLY A 248 8.02 4.83 13.57
CA GLY A 248 8.08 4.61 15.01
C GLY A 248 7.62 5.85 15.79
N LYS A 249 7.86 7.05 15.26
CA LYS A 249 7.32 8.30 15.85
C LYS A 249 5.80 8.39 15.64
N VAL A 250 5.31 7.97 14.47
CA VAL A 250 3.86 7.87 14.19
C VAL A 250 3.21 6.91 15.18
N TRP A 251 3.74 5.70 15.30
CA TRP A 251 3.26 4.69 16.23
C TRP A 251 3.17 5.22 17.66
N ASN A 252 4.29 5.75 18.18
CA ASN A 252 4.33 6.32 19.55
C ASN A 252 3.33 7.46 19.73
N THR A 253 3.12 8.29 18.70
CA THR A 253 2.18 9.40 18.73
C THR A 253 0.74 8.91 18.82
N LEU A 254 0.37 7.92 18.04
CA LEU A 254 -0.97 7.34 18.03
C LEU A 254 -1.32 6.71 19.39
N GLN A 255 -0.40 5.92 19.97
CA GLN A 255 -0.62 5.30 21.28
C GLN A 255 -0.65 6.31 22.42
N LYS A 256 0.26 7.29 22.40
CA LYS A 256 0.43 8.19 23.53
C LYS A 256 -0.59 9.31 23.58
N TYR A 257 -1.03 9.81 22.43
CA TYR A 257 -1.80 11.03 22.33
C TYR A 257 -3.17 10.87 21.68
N TYR A 258 -3.35 9.84 20.86
CA TYR A 258 -4.59 9.64 20.08
C TYR A 258 -5.44 8.49 20.59
N ASP A 259 -5.08 7.89 21.72
CA ASP A 259 -5.82 6.78 22.33
C ASP A 259 -6.12 5.68 21.31
N CYS A 260 -5.07 5.20 20.66
CA CYS A 260 -5.13 4.09 19.72
C CYS A 260 -4.28 2.93 20.24
N THR A 261 -4.75 1.71 20.05
CA THR A 261 -3.91 0.52 20.11
C THR A 261 -3.28 0.32 18.73
N VAL A 262 -1.95 0.23 18.67
CA VAL A 262 -1.22 0.09 17.40
C VAL A 262 -0.34 -1.15 17.44
N ARG A 263 -0.39 -1.93 16.38
CA ARG A 263 0.49 -3.08 16.15
C ARG A 263 1.28 -2.86 14.86
N GLN A 264 2.57 -3.11 14.90
CA GLN A 264 3.46 -3.04 13.75
C GLN A 264 3.74 -4.43 13.20
N LEU A 265 3.74 -4.56 11.88
CA LEU A 265 4.21 -5.72 11.16
C LEU A 265 5.22 -5.31 10.09
N GLU A 266 6.26 -6.12 9.94
CA GLU A 266 7.29 -5.95 8.90
C GLU A 266 7.25 -7.16 7.97
N LYS A 267 7.24 -6.90 6.66
CA LYS A 267 7.08 -7.92 5.63
C LYS A 267 8.23 -8.92 5.58
N ASP A 268 9.44 -8.47 5.80
CA ASP A 268 10.66 -9.29 5.76
C ASP A 268 10.81 -10.24 6.96
N ILE A 269 9.98 -10.06 8.00
CA ILE A 269 10.00 -10.90 9.21
C ILE A 269 9.00 -12.04 9.12
N LEU A 270 7.94 -11.88 8.32
CA LEU A 270 6.86 -12.86 8.21
C LEU A 270 7.03 -13.77 6.99
N PRO A 271 6.89 -15.09 7.15
CA PRO A 271 6.99 -16.02 6.04
C PRO A 271 5.81 -15.88 5.07
N GLY A 272 6.11 -15.91 3.76
CA GLY A 272 5.15 -16.09 2.68
C GLY A 272 3.97 -15.13 2.68
N GLY A 273 2.76 -15.65 2.61
CA GLY A 273 1.54 -14.86 2.54
C GLY A 273 1.00 -14.32 3.88
N GLU A 274 1.69 -14.54 5.01
CA GLU A 274 1.17 -14.16 6.33
C GLU A 274 1.04 -12.65 6.51
N PHE A 275 1.98 -11.87 5.98
CA PHE A 275 1.90 -10.41 5.99
C PHE A 275 0.66 -9.91 5.25
N VAL A 276 0.42 -10.44 4.05
CA VAL A 276 -0.73 -10.08 3.22
C VAL A 276 -2.03 -10.57 3.86
N GLN A 277 -2.02 -11.78 4.46
CA GLN A 277 -3.19 -12.31 5.19
C GLN A 277 -3.56 -11.43 6.37
N ALA A 278 -2.58 -10.90 7.11
CA ALA A 278 -2.82 -9.98 8.21
C ALA A 278 -3.48 -8.68 7.73
N ILE A 279 -3.03 -8.13 6.59
CA ILE A 279 -3.64 -6.95 5.96
C ILE A 279 -5.10 -7.24 5.56
N TYR A 280 -5.38 -8.36 4.89
CA TYR A 280 -6.75 -8.72 4.54
C TYR A 280 -7.66 -8.85 5.78
N ASN A 281 -7.14 -9.38 6.88
CA ASN A 281 -7.90 -9.52 8.12
C ASN A 281 -8.27 -8.13 8.67
N GLU A 282 -7.33 -7.19 8.72
CA GLU A 282 -7.57 -5.81 9.18
C GLU A 282 -8.62 -5.10 8.31
N LEU A 283 -8.43 -5.13 6.99
CA LEU A 283 -9.39 -4.52 6.05
C LEU A 283 -10.79 -5.14 6.19
N SER A 284 -10.86 -6.46 6.41
CA SER A 284 -12.13 -7.16 6.62
C SER A 284 -12.84 -6.76 7.91
N MET A 285 -12.11 -6.29 8.92
CA MET A 285 -12.66 -5.73 10.16
C MET A 285 -13.08 -4.26 10.02
N GLY A 286 -12.80 -3.64 8.88
CA GLY A 286 -13.09 -2.22 8.65
C GLY A 286 -11.99 -1.29 9.12
N CYS A 287 -10.77 -1.78 9.22
CA CYS A 287 -9.60 -1.03 9.66
C CYS A 287 -8.68 -0.77 8.46
N PRO A 288 -8.57 0.48 7.98
CA PRO A 288 -7.55 0.83 7.00
C PRO A 288 -6.15 0.71 7.62
N VAL A 289 -5.18 0.31 6.80
CA VAL A 289 -3.83 0.00 7.25
C VAL A 289 -2.87 1.08 6.78
N PHE A 290 -2.17 1.73 7.72
CA PHE A 290 -1.05 2.60 7.38
C PHE A 290 0.11 1.73 6.88
N MET A 291 0.69 2.12 5.76
CA MET A 291 1.76 1.39 5.09
C MET A 291 2.96 2.27 4.83
N THR A 292 4.15 1.66 4.85
CA THR A 292 5.34 2.25 4.23
C THR A 292 5.96 1.30 3.21
N GLY A 293 6.53 1.87 2.15
CA GLY A 293 7.24 1.14 1.11
C GLY A 293 7.69 2.10 0.00
N GLY A 294 8.83 1.85 -0.62
CA GLY A 294 9.34 2.71 -1.70
C GLY A 294 9.60 4.16 -1.26
N ASP A 295 10.14 4.37 -0.05
CA ASP A 295 10.39 5.69 0.56
C ASP A 295 9.13 6.56 0.70
N HIS A 296 7.96 5.94 0.79
CA HIS A 296 6.68 6.61 0.92
C HIS A 296 5.80 5.95 1.97
N ALA A 297 4.90 6.75 2.57
CA ALA A 297 3.83 6.26 3.42
C ALA A 297 2.47 6.50 2.76
N PHE A 298 1.61 5.49 2.79
CA PHE A 298 0.33 5.44 2.11
C PHE A 298 -0.67 4.57 2.88
N VAL A 299 -1.87 4.37 2.36
CA VAL A 299 -2.90 3.58 3.05
C VAL A 299 -3.37 2.43 2.16
N TYR A 300 -3.45 1.23 2.72
CA TYR A 300 -4.28 0.16 2.19
C TYR A 300 -5.65 0.23 2.85
N ASP A 301 -6.70 0.29 2.06
CA ASP A 301 -8.03 0.55 2.62
C ASP A 301 -9.17 -0.28 2.04
N GLY A 302 -8.87 -1.23 1.17
CA GLY A 302 -9.85 -2.14 0.62
C GLY A 302 -9.22 -3.23 -0.23
N TYR A 303 -10.05 -4.09 -0.83
CA TYR A 303 -9.63 -5.06 -1.83
C TYR A 303 -10.81 -5.52 -2.69
N ASP A 304 -10.51 -5.89 -3.94
CA ASP A 304 -11.51 -6.37 -4.90
C ASP A 304 -11.76 -7.87 -4.79
N GLU A 305 -12.63 -8.39 -5.64
CA GLU A 305 -13.01 -9.82 -5.71
C GLU A 305 -11.84 -10.73 -6.15
N ASN A 306 -10.81 -10.18 -6.77
CA ASN A 306 -9.61 -10.89 -7.19
C ASN A 306 -8.51 -10.85 -6.12
N GLY A 307 -8.72 -10.12 -5.03
CA GLY A 307 -7.76 -9.92 -3.95
C GLY A 307 -6.72 -8.85 -4.25
N LEU A 308 -6.94 -7.99 -5.26
CA LEU A 308 -6.12 -6.81 -5.46
C LEU A 308 -6.44 -5.79 -4.38
N ILE A 309 -5.41 -5.27 -3.70
CA ILE A 309 -5.58 -4.33 -2.60
C ILE A 309 -5.70 -2.90 -3.14
N HIS A 310 -6.71 -2.17 -2.65
CA HIS A 310 -6.85 -0.76 -2.93
C HIS A 310 -5.81 0.04 -2.16
N VAL A 311 -5.11 0.91 -2.88
CA VAL A 311 -4.06 1.80 -2.37
C VAL A 311 -4.49 3.23 -2.53
N ASN A 312 -4.52 3.97 -1.41
CA ASN A 312 -4.63 5.43 -1.40
C ASN A 312 -3.23 6.00 -1.16
N TRP A 313 -2.64 6.60 -2.19
CA TRP A 313 -1.26 7.10 -2.15
C TRP A 313 -1.09 8.40 -1.38
N GLY A 314 -2.18 9.11 -1.07
CA GLY A 314 -2.12 10.41 -0.40
C GLY A 314 -1.70 11.55 -1.30
N TRP A 315 -2.09 11.52 -2.58
CA TRP A 315 -1.81 12.53 -3.62
C TRP A 315 -3.08 13.04 -4.30
N ALA A 316 -4.09 13.38 -3.51
CA ALA A 316 -5.39 13.87 -4.01
C ALA A 316 -6.07 12.88 -4.97
N GLY A 317 -5.93 11.57 -4.72
CA GLY A 317 -6.49 10.51 -5.53
C GLY A 317 -5.66 10.14 -6.76
N LEU A 318 -4.57 10.84 -7.05
CA LEU A 318 -3.73 10.53 -8.20
C LEU A 318 -3.16 9.11 -8.08
N ASP A 319 -3.37 8.32 -9.12
CA ASP A 319 -2.94 6.93 -9.24
C ASP A 319 -3.48 5.96 -8.15
N ASP A 320 -4.46 6.38 -7.33
CA ASP A 320 -5.15 5.48 -6.42
C ASP A 320 -5.80 4.36 -7.23
N GLY A 321 -5.78 3.13 -6.72
CA GLY A 321 -6.29 1.99 -7.47
C GLY A 321 -6.03 0.66 -6.77
N TYR A 322 -6.30 -0.43 -7.47
CA TYR A 322 -6.17 -1.80 -6.97
C TYR A 322 -4.89 -2.45 -7.51
N PHE A 323 -4.09 -3.03 -6.61
CA PHE A 323 -2.77 -3.58 -6.96
C PHE A 323 -2.52 -4.94 -6.31
N ASP A 324 -1.80 -5.83 -7.01
CA ASP A 324 -1.37 -7.12 -6.49
C ASP A 324 -0.14 -6.97 -5.60
N ILE A 325 -0.34 -7.04 -4.30
CA ILE A 325 0.76 -7.01 -3.33
C ILE A 325 1.37 -8.39 -3.05
N ASN A 326 0.71 -9.48 -3.47
CA ASN A 326 1.21 -10.84 -3.33
C ASN A 326 2.40 -11.09 -4.28
N THR A 327 2.27 -10.70 -5.53
CA THR A 327 3.35 -10.81 -6.53
C THR A 327 4.57 -9.99 -6.12
N ALA A 328 4.35 -8.78 -5.62
CA ALA A 328 5.42 -7.97 -5.05
C ALA A 328 6.09 -8.63 -3.82
N ALA A 329 5.38 -9.53 -3.12
CA ALA A 329 5.92 -10.28 -2.00
C ALA A 329 6.83 -11.45 -2.42
N VAL A 330 6.55 -12.08 -3.55
CA VAL A 330 7.27 -13.28 -4.02
C VAL A 330 8.59 -12.92 -4.72
N ALA A 331 8.71 -11.73 -5.26
CA ALA A 331 9.92 -11.26 -5.94
C ALA A 331 11.14 -11.05 -5.02
N GLY A 332 11.08 -11.49 -3.77
CA GLY A 332 12.14 -11.44 -2.78
C GLY A 332 13.39 -12.22 -3.19
N GLY A 333 14.16 -11.67 -4.09
CA GLY A 333 15.57 -11.96 -4.25
C GLY A 333 16.32 -11.09 -3.25
N GLY A 334 17.17 -11.70 -2.45
CA GLY A 334 17.92 -11.04 -1.39
C GLY A 334 18.52 -9.69 -1.77
N TYR A 335 18.84 -8.91 -0.77
CA TYR A 335 19.45 -7.58 -0.83
C TYR A 335 20.16 -7.26 -2.16
N GLY A 336 19.42 -6.77 -3.13
CA GLY A 336 19.96 -6.20 -4.35
C GLY A 336 20.46 -4.79 -4.07
N SER A 337 21.64 -4.48 -4.53
CA SER A 337 22.37 -3.23 -4.32
C SER A 337 21.74 -1.98 -4.95
N ASP A 338 20.55 -2.06 -5.45
CA ASP A 338 19.90 -1.05 -6.31
C ASP A 338 18.71 -0.33 -5.65
N GLY A 339 18.57 -0.46 -4.33
CA GLY A 339 17.70 0.45 -3.58
C GLY A 339 16.20 0.29 -3.80
N CYS A 340 15.73 -0.87 -4.27
CA CYS A 340 14.30 -1.10 -4.44
C CYS A 340 13.64 -1.44 -3.10
N TYR A 341 13.17 -0.42 -2.43
CA TYR A 341 12.62 -0.45 -1.06
C TYR A 341 11.24 -1.10 -0.94
N TYR A 342 10.60 -1.52 -2.04
CA TYR A 342 9.27 -2.12 -1.97
C TYR A 342 9.27 -3.51 -1.28
N GLU A 343 10.45 -4.10 -1.10
CA GLU A 343 10.64 -5.33 -0.33
C GLU A 343 10.55 -5.09 1.17
N LYS A 344 10.91 -3.89 1.64
CA LYS A 344 10.79 -3.47 3.03
C LYS A 344 9.47 -2.73 3.22
N GLN A 345 8.39 -3.48 3.41
CA GLN A 345 7.11 -2.90 3.78
C GLN A 345 6.89 -3.04 5.28
N LEU A 346 6.37 -1.96 5.86
CA LEU A 346 5.92 -1.93 7.23
C LEU A 346 4.46 -1.54 7.26
N ALA A 347 3.66 -2.29 7.98
CA ALA A 347 2.26 -2.02 8.25
C ALA A 347 2.07 -1.57 9.70
N LEU A 348 1.29 -0.50 9.92
CA LEU A 348 0.74 -0.18 11.22
C LEU A 348 -0.76 -0.46 11.21
N PHE A 349 -1.19 -1.37 12.06
CA PHE A 349 -2.59 -1.66 12.34
C PHE A 349 -3.03 -0.74 13.46
N VAL A 350 -3.94 0.18 13.15
CA VAL A 350 -4.34 1.26 14.04
C VAL A 350 -5.78 1.05 14.47
N HIS A 351 -5.99 0.72 15.74
CA HIS A 351 -7.31 0.54 16.33
C HIS A 351 -7.60 1.67 17.31
N PRO A 352 -8.51 2.60 16.97
CA PRO A 352 -9.03 3.56 17.92
C PRO A 352 -9.70 2.86 19.12
N ASN A 353 -9.41 3.29 20.35
CA ASN A 353 -10.03 2.73 21.56
C ASN A 353 -11.45 3.30 21.76
N ASN A 354 -12.27 3.19 20.73
CA ASN A 354 -13.63 3.72 20.66
C ASN A 354 -14.72 2.69 20.98
N GLY A 355 -14.35 1.44 21.25
CA GLY A 355 -15.28 0.34 21.52
C GLY A 355 -15.98 -0.24 20.27
N VAL A 356 -15.62 0.23 19.07
CA VAL A 356 -16.19 -0.24 17.80
C VAL A 356 -15.35 -1.37 17.19
N ILE A 357 -14.03 -1.30 17.37
CA ILE A 357 -13.09 -2.28 16.86
C ILE A 357 -12.56 -3.09 18.03
N GLU A 358 -12.51 -4.41 17.87
CA GLU A 358 -11.92 -5.28 18.89
C GLU A 358 -10.45 -4.91 19.11
N PRO A 359 -10.01 -4.81 20.39
CA PRO A 359 -8.62 -4.54 20.70
C PRO A 359 -7.70 -5.59 20.08
N LEU A 360 -6.55 -5.15 19.58
CA LEU A 360 -5.51 -6.06 19.12
C LEU A 360 -5.00 -6.90 20.29
N SER A 361 -5.40 -8.15 20.35
CA SER A 361 -4.90 -9.07 21.38
C SER A 361 -3.48 -9.53 20.99
N PRO A 362 -2.50 -9.48 21.90
CA PRO A 362 -1.21 -10.11 21.66
C PRO A 362 -1.41 -11.61 21.49
N LYS A 363 -1.02 -12.17 20.34
CA LYS A 363 -1.01 -13.61 20.16
C LYS A 363 0.13 -14.22 20.98
N PRO A 364 -0.08 -15.37 21.62
CA PRO A 364 0.99 -16.00 22.40
C PRO A 364 2.14 -16.41 21.46
N VAL A 365 3.37 -16.13 21.87
CA VAL A 365 4.57 -16.65 21.21
C VAL A 365 4.64 -18.14 21.48
N VAL A 366 4.54 -18.95 20.43
CA VAL A 366 4.82 -20.38 20.54
C VAL A 366 6.31 -20.57 20.35
N LEU A 367 7.01 -20.90 21.43
CA LEU A 367 8.41 -21.30 21.35
C LEU A 367 8.45 -22.79 21.01
N SER A 368 8.96 -23.13 19.83
CA SER A 368 9.30 -24.51 19.49
C SER A 368 10.80 -24.71 19.61
N ILE A 369 11.20 -25.75 20.36
CA ILE A 369 12.58 -26.18 20.42
C ILE A 369 12.75 -27.29 19.38
N ASN A 370 13.51 -27.01 18.34
CA ASN A 370 13.92 -28.03 17.39
C ASN A 370 15.29 -28.55 17.83
N ASN A 371 15.36 -29.80 18.27
CA ASN A 371 16.56 -30.41 18.87
C ASN A 371 17.78 -30.43 17.94
N ASP A 372 17.59 -30.26 16.64
CA ASP A 372 18.68 -30.38 15.65
C ASP A 372 19.29 -29.01 15.22
N GLN A 373 18.65 -27.89 15.55
CA GLN A 373 19.07 -26.55 15.06
C GLN A 373 19.09 -25.45 16.13
N GLY A 374 18.90 -25.77 17.39
CA GLY A 374 18.83 -24.76 18.45
C GLY A 374 17.46 -24.07 18.57
N LEU A 375 17.39 -23.04 19.40
CA LEU A 375 16.17 -22.25 19.62
C LEU A 375 15.84 -21.45 18.36
N GLN A 376 14.76 -21.82 17.71
CA GLN A 376 14.15 -20.99 16.66
C GLN A 376 12.94 -20.28 17.24
N PHE A 377 12.93 -18.96 17.08
CA PHE A 377 11.80 -18.13 17.47
C PHE A 377 10.84 -18.03 16.27
N GLN A 378 9.69 -18.65 16.36
CA GLN A 378 8.59 -18.39 15.46
C GLN A 378 7.72 -17.30 16.11
N ALA A 379 7.81 -16.07 15.61
CA ALA A 379 6.87 -15.04 15.97
C ALA A 379 5.53 -15.37 15.30
N SER A 380 4.51 -15.73 16.08
CA SER A 380 3.14 -15.65 15.61
C SER A 380 2.78 -14.17 15.42
N GLU A 381 1.91 -13.85 14.46
CA GLU A 381 1.46 -12.49 14.14
C GLU A 381 1.40 -11.57 15.37
N GLY A 382 2.07 -10.43 15.32
CA GLY A 382 1.96 -9.38 16.32
C GLY A 382 3.21 -9.04 17.12
N TRP A 383 4.36 -9.60 16.83
CA TRP A 383 5.61 -9.23 17.49
C TRP A 383 6.48 -8.35 16.59
N THR A 384 6.84 -7.18 17.11
CA THR A 384 7.87 -6.36 16.51
C THR A 384 9.23 -6.80 17.01
N THR A 385 10.19 -6.98 16.14
CA THR A 385 11.59 -7.17 16.50
C THR A 385 12.29 -5.83 16.70
N SER A 386 11.67 -4.86 17.38
CA SER A 386 12.43 -3.74 17.88
C SER A 386 13.30 -4.25 19.02
N SER A 387 14.50 -4.62 18.72
CA SER A 387 15.79 -4.59 19.42
C SER A 387 15.86 -4.72 20.95
N SER A 388 14.86 -5.23 21.65
CA SER A 388 15.00 -5.53 23.07
C SER A 388 13.99 -6.57 23.54
N ILE A 389 14.20 -7.82 23.13
CA ILE A 389 13.77 -8.93 23.97
C ILE A 389 14.81 -8.97 25.08
N PRO A 390 14.48 -8.69 26.35
CA PRO A 390 15.41 -8.96 27.42
C PRO A 390 15.57 -10.47 27.45
N ALA A 391 16.72 -10.96 27.05
CA ALA A 391 17.08 -12.36 27.18
C ALA A 391 17.21 -12.71 28.66
N GLN A 392 16.09 -12.98 29.30
CA GLN A 392 16.03 -13.66 30.58
C GLN A 392 15.05 -14.83 30.47
N LEU A 393 15.44 -15.83 29.69
CA LEU A 393 15.01 -17.19 29.94
C LEU A 393 15.84 -17.69 31.13
N LYS A 394 15.33 -17.51 32.36
CA LYS A 394 15.82 -18.29 33.50
C LYS A 394 15.24 -19.69 33.29
N GLY A 395 16.14 -20.64 33.05
CA GLY A 395 15.79 -22.04 32.94
C GLY A 395 15.08 -22.55 34.19
N VAL A 396 14.11 -23.41 33.95
CA VAL A 396 13.65 -24.41 34.90
C VAL A 396 14.48 -25.67 34.68
#